data_4eb64fe93f9ca7172c11927ff388847c
#
_entry.id   4eb64fe93f9ca7172c11927ff388847c
#
_cell.length_a   1.000
_cell.length_b   1.000
_cell.length_c   1.000
_cell.angle_alpha   90.00
_cell.angle_beta   90.00
_cell.angle_gamma   90.00
#
_symmetry.space_group_name_H-M   'P 1'
#
loop_
_entity.id
_entity.type
_entity.pdbx_description
1 polymer ?
#
loop_
_entity_poly.entity_id
_entity_poly.type
_entity_poly.pdbx_seq_one_letter_code
_entity_poly.pdbx_strand_id
1 'polypeptide(L)'
;MKLTHLAALALLPVLSAPVFAGDAGSLSNPNLPPAQFLAQERKGNLNMSTGNPNNRAAEVFYRTGALGTGKSTTHSVSLREGGVYAIYTDCAPSSCENVDMELLHNGRVVREDHMDDTYPLFHIIPSRSGAYTIRVKMAQCKPGHASCAYHTQVIKEN
;
A
#
# COMPACT_ATOMS: atom_id res chain seq x y z
N MET A 1 -63.39 -1.77 -40.04
CA MET A 1 -62.33 -2.68 -39.62
C MET A 1 -61.18 -1.85 -39.06
N LYS A 2 -61.00 -1.81 -37.73
CA LYS A 2 -59.89 -1.09 -37.08
C LYS A 2 -58.92 -2.15 -36.54
N LEU A 3 -57.67 -2.18 -37.10
CA LEU A 3 -56.58 -2.98 -36.59
C LEU A 3 -55.90 -2.18 -35.48
N THR A 4 -55.93 -2.72 -34.27
CA THR A 4 -55.15 -2.25 -33.12
C THR A 4 -53.82 -3.01 -33.08
N HIS A 5 -52.71 -2.28 -33.28
CA HIS A 5 -51.37 -2.83 -33.08
C HIS A 5 -51.02 -2.77 -31.56
N LEU A 6 -50.89 -3.94 -30.96
CA LEU A 6 -50.27 -4.10 -29.65
C LEU A 6 -48.75 -4.04 -29.82
N ALA A 7 -48.13 -3.02 -29.29
CA ALA A 7 -46.67 -2.96 -29.13
C ALA A 7 -46.26 -3.72 -27.88
N ALA A 8 -45.55 -4.82 -28.03
CA ALA A 8 -44.95 -5.57 -26.89
C ALA A 8 -43.68 -4.87 -26.49
N LEU A 9 -43.67 -4.31 -25.28
CA LEU A 9 -42.48 -3.75 -24.64
C LEU A 9 -41.66 -4.93 -24.06
N ALA A 10 -40.53 -5.24 -24.71
CA ALA A 10 -39.57 -6.21 -24.16
C ALA A 10 -38.73 -5.54 -23.08
N LEU A 11 -38.96 -5.92 -21.84
CA LEU A 11 -38.08 -5.61 -20.71
C LEU A 11 -36.80 -6.47 -20.81
N LEU A 12 -35.69 -5.83 -21.12
CA LEU A 12 -34.37 -6.46 -21.05
C LEU A 12 -33.96 -6.50 -19.56
N PRO A 13 -33.52 -7.65 -19.01
CA PRO A 13 -32.96 -7.70 -17.67
C PRO A 13 -31.61 -6.99 -17.67
N VAL A 14 -31.48 -5.95 -16.84
CA VAL A 14 -30.19 -5.33 -16.52
C VAL A 14 -29.42 -6.33 -15.66
N LEU A 15 -28.47 -7.04 -16.26
CA LEU A 15 -27.46 -7.78 -15.52
C LEU A 15 -26.57 -6.77 -14.79
N SER A 16 -26.84 -6.54 -13.50
CA SER A 16 -25.92 -5.89 -12.60
C SER A 16 -24.72 -6.83 -12.40
N ALA A 17 -23.61 -6.54 -13.07
CA ALA A 17 -22.33 -7.17 -12.76
C ALA A 17 -21.97 -6.83 -11.30
N PRO A 18 -21.54 -7.80 -10.49
CA PRO A 18 -21.00 -7.50 -9.17
C PRO A 18 -19.76 -6.62 -9.36
N VAL A 19 -19.80 -5.41 -8.83
CA VAL A 19 -18.61 -4.60 -8.61
C VAL A 19 -17.83 -5.34 -7.51
N PHE A 20 -16.82 -6.09 -7.91
CA PHE A 20 -15.79 -6.52 -6.97
C PHE A 20 -15.04 -5.24 -6.57
N ALA A 21 -15.46 -4.64 -5.46
CA ALA A 21 -14.56 -3.83 -4.66
C ALA A 21 -13.49 -4.81 -4.19
N GLY A 22 -12.39 -4.90 -4.94
CA GLY A 22 -11.22 -5.62 -4.49
C GLY A 22 -10.70 -4.86 -3.29
N ASP A 23 -10.88 -5.42 -2.09
CA ASP A 23 -10.03 -5.10 -0.98
C ASP A 23 -8.60 -5.32 -1.48
N ALA A 24 -7.84 -4.24 -1.63
CA ALA A 24 -6.38 -4.29 -1.78
C ALA A 24 -5.77 -4.68 -0.43
N GLY A 25 -6.36 -5.69 0.22
CA GLY A 25 -5.87 -6.27 1.45
C GLY A 25 -4.58 -7.05 1.19
N SER A 26 -3.75 -7.13 2.19
CA SER A 26 -2.54 -7.95 2.22
C SER A 26 -2.75 -9.30 1.53
N LEU A 27 -1.92 -9.60 0.54
CA LEU A 27 -1.92 -10.88 -0.19
C LEU A 27 -1.39 -12.03 0.66
N SER A 28 -0.89 -11.75 1.85
CA SER A 28 -0.24 -12.70 2.74
C SER A 28 -1.18 -13.24 3.82
N ASN A 29 -0.89 -14.44 4.32
CA ASN A 29 -1.62 -15.02 5.44
C ASN A 29 -1.34 -14.20 6.73
N PRO A 30 -2.36 -13.55 7.34
CA PRO A 30 -2.17 -12.69 8.51
C PRO A 30 -1.74 -13.45 9.78
N ASN A 31 -1.85 -14.77 9.80
CA ASN A 31 -1.48 -15.62 10.93
C ASN A 31 -0.02 -16.10 10.90
N LEU A 32 0.75 -15.67 9.92
CA LEU A 32 2.18 -16.01 9.87
C LEU A 32 2.97 -15.32 10.98
N PRO A 33 4.08 -15.91 11.42
CA PRO A 33 5.06 -15.21 12.22
C PRO A 33 5.49 -13.89 11.54
N PRO A 34 5.72 -12.80 12.31
CA PRO A 34 5.94 -11.47 11.72
C PRO A 34 6.99 -11.42 10.61
N ALA A 35 8.14 -12.07 10.80
CA ALA A 35 9.19 -12.09 9.78
C ALA A 35 8.78 -12.78 8.47
N GLN A 36 7.98 -13.85 8.57
CA GLN A 36 7.49 -14.57 7.38
C GLN A 36 6.41 -13.77 6.66
N PHE A 37 5.50 -13.14 7.41
CA PHE A 37 4.49 -12.24 6.86
C PHE A 37 5.17 -11.12 6.06
N LEU A 38 6.08 -10.37 6.69
CA LEU A 38 6.77 -9.25 6.06
C LEU A 38 7.61 -9.68 4.83
N ALA A 39 8.17 -10.89 4.85
CA ALA A 39 8.89 -11.41 3.68
C ALA A 39 7.93 -11.73 2.51
N GLN A 40 6.71 -12.18 2.79
CA GLN A 40 5.68 -12.39 1.75
C GLN A 40 5.16 -11.05 1.20
N GLU A 41 4.88 -10.07 2.07
CA GLU A 41 4.46 -8.72 1.63
C GLU A 41 5.52 -8.07 0.74
N ARG A 42 6.80 -8.09 1.12
CA ARG A 42 7.89 -7.59 0.30
C ARG A 42 7.87 -8.18 -1.12
N LYS A 43 7.67 -9.49 -1.23
CA LYS A 43 7.57 -10.18 -2.53
C LYS A 43 6.29 -9.82 -3.27
N GLY A 44 5.17 -9.73 -2.55
CA GLY A 44 3.86 -9.34 -3.08
C GLY A 44 3.90 -7.93 -3.69
N ASN A 45 4.43 -6.96 -2.95
CA ASN A 45 4.57 -5.57 -3.38
C ASN A 45 5.42 -5.46 -4.66
N LEU A 46 6.55 -6.19 -4.72
CA LEU A 46 7.38 -6.20 -5.92
C LEU A 46 6.64 -6.81 -7.12
N ASN A 47 5.90 -7.91 -6.92
CA ASN A 47 5.10 -8.53 -7.97
C ASN A 47 3.97 -7.62 -8.45
N MET A 48 3.30 -6.88 -7.55
CA MET A 48 2.27 -5.90 -7.93
C MET A 48 2.86 -4.78 -8.78
N SER A 49 4.00 -4.24 -8.40
CA SER A 49 4.70 -3.20 -9.16
C SER A 49 5.23 -3.71 -10.51
N THR A 50 5.46 -5.02 -10.67
CA THR A 50 5.90 -5.65 -11.93
C THR A 50 4.73 -6.19 -12.76
N GLY A 51 3.49 -6.08 -12.31
CA GLY A 51 2.30 -6.70 -12.93
C GLY A 51 1.99 -6.33 -14.39
N ASN A 52 2.74 -5.39 -14.96
CA ASN A 52 2.82 -5.14 -16.40
C ASN A 52 4.11 -5.79 -16.94
N PRO A 53 4.04 -6.70 -17.96
CA PRO A 53 5.23 -7.36 -18.51
C PRO A 53 6.26 -6.38 -19.12
N ASN A 54 5.88 -5.14 -19.34
CA ASN A 54 6.77 -4.06 -19.79
C ASN A 54 7.33 -3.23 -18.63
N ASN A 55 6.89 -3.47 -17.40
CA ASN A 55 7.33 -2.74 -16.22
C ASN A 55 8.54 -3.44 -15.58
N ARG A 56 9.69 -2.77 -15.62
CA ARG A 56 10.93 -3.22 -14.97
C ARG A 56 11.03 -2.59 -13.59
N ALA A 57 10.11 -2.95 -12.70
CA ALA A 57 10.17 -2.47 -11.32
C ALA A 57 11.44 -3.00 -10.61
N ALA A 58 12.05 -2.15 -9.81
CA ALA A 58 13.24 -2.48 -9.03
C ALA A 58 13.08 -1.97 -7.60
N GLU A 59 13.32 -2.83 -6.62
CA GLU A 59 13.44 -2.41 -5.24
C GLU A 59 14.69 -1.55 -5.07
N VAL A 60 14.52 -0.30 -4.64
CA VAL A 60 15.61 0.65 -4.44
C VAL A 60 15.90 0.92 -2.97
N PHE A 61 15.00 0.50 -2.08
CA PHE A 61 15.15 0.61 -0.64
C PHE A 61 14.34 -0.48 0.08
N TYR A 62 14.91 -1.04 1.14
CA TYR A 62 14.24 -1.96 2.03
C TYR A 62 14.82 -1.88 3.45
N ARG A 63 13.95 -1.81 4.46
CA ARG A 63 14.33 -1.87 5.88
C ARG A 63 13.23 -2.56 6.67
N THR A 64 13.64 -3.32 7.66
CA THR A 64 12.76 -3.90 8.69
C THR A 64 13.05 -3.27 10.04
N GLY A 65 12.09 -3.31 10.93
CA GLY A 65 12.22 -2.81 12.29
C GLY A 65 11.09 -3.29 13.20
N ALA A 66 11.11 -2.82 14.41
CA ALA A 66 10.02 -2.97 15.36
C ALA A 66 9.86 -1.66 16.15
N LEU A 67 8.61 -1.24 16.35
CA LEU A 67 8.26 -0.02 17.06
C LEU A 67 7.13 -0.30 18.05
N GLY A 68 7.21 0.29 19.25
CA GLY A 68 6.09 0.31 20.20
C GLY A 68 5.02 1.32 19.78
N THR A 69 3.81 1.18 20.30
CA THR A 69 2.70 2.11 20.09
C THR A 69 3.12 3.57 20.31
N GLY A 70 2.79 4.45 19.39
CA GLY A 70 3.10 5.88 19.41
C GLY A 70 4.56 6.21 19.07
N LYS A 71 5.44 5.22 18.82
CA LYS A 71 6.84 5.46 18.45
C LYS A 71 7.01 5.62 16.95
N SER A 72 8.01 6.41 16.57
CA SER A 72 8.34 6.69 15.18
C SER A 72 9.82 6.43 14.90
N THR A 73 10.12 6.19 13.63
CA THR A 73 11.48 6.17 13.09
C THR A 73 11.51 6.85 11.73
N THR A 74 12.71 7.11 11.23
CA THR A 74 12.90 7.72 9.91
C THR A 74 13.92 6.95 9.09
N HIS A 75 13.68 6.90 7.76
CA HIS A 75 14.58 6.32 6.79
C HIS A 75 14.87 7.34 5.68
N SER A 76 16.13 7.47 5.29
CA SER A 76 16.51 8.33 4.15
C SER A 76 16.56 7.51 2.87
N VAL A 77 15.98 8.04 1.78
CA VAL A 77 16.00 7.42 0.46
C VAL A 77 16.28 8.50 -0.60
N SER A 78 17.07 8.17 -1.62
CA SER A 78 17.31 9.08 -2.75
C SER A 78 16.32 8.81 -3.86
N LEU A 79 15.48 9.80 -4.19
CA LEU A 79 14.52 9.71 -5.29
C LEU A 79 14.97 10.65 -6.42
N ARG A 80 14.68 10.24 -7.67
CA ARG A 80 15.00 11.03 -8.87
C ARG A 80 13.73 11.70 -9.40
N GLU A 81 13.87 12.94 -9.81
CA GLU A 81 12.83 13.71 -10.50
C GLU A 81 12.26 12.92 -11.69
N GLY A 82 10.94 12.93 -11.83
CA GLY A 82 10.23 12.26 -12.90
C GLY A 82 10.17 10.73 -12.82
N GLY A 83 10.91 10.11 -11.89
CA GLY A 83 10.80 8.67 -11.65
C GLY A 83 9.47 8.33 -10.96
N VAL A 84 8.88 7.19 -11.29
CA VAL A 84 7.68 6.68 -10.61
C VAL A 84 8.12 5.75 -9.48
N TYR A 85 7.61 5.97 -8.27
CA TYR A 85 7.95 5.16 -7.11
C TYR A 85 6.69 4.74 -6.36
N ALA A 86 6.60 3.46 -6.00
CA ALA A 86 5.69 2.95 -5.00
C ALA A 86 6.42 2.84 -3.66
N ILE A 87 5.83 3.35 -2.60
CA ILE A 87 6.38 3.33 -1.24
C ILE A 87 5.39 2.61 -0.34
N TYR A 88 5.85 1.54 0.28
CA TYR A 88 5.08 0.66 1.15
C TYR A 88 5.64 0.69 2.56
N THR A 89 4.77 0.63 3.54
CA THR A 89 5.13 0.24 4.90
C THR A 89 4.11 -0.78 5.38
N ASP A 90 4.52 -2.02 5.56
CA ASP A 90 3.65 -3.08 6.05
C ASP A 90 4.03 -3.42 7.47
N CYS A 91 3.05 -3.60 8.34
CA CYS A 91 3.27 -4.17 9.67
C CYS A 91 2.53 -5.49 9.86
N ALA A 92 3.13 -6.41 10.60
CA ALA A 92 2.60 -7.76 10.75
C ALA A 92 1.29 -7.76 11.56
N PRO A 93 0.14 -8.17 10.97
CA PRO A 93 -1.17 -8.12 11.62
C PRO A 93 -1.27 -9.00 12.88
N SER A 94 -0.36 -9.95 13.05
CA SER A 94 -0.29 -10.75 14.29
C SER A 94 0.03 -9.91 15.53
N SER A 95 0.70 -8.75 15.37
CA SER A 95 1.11 -7.87 16.47
C SER A 95 0.72 -6.40 16.29
N CYS A 96 0.29 -6.00 15.09
CA CYS A 96 0.03 -4.63 14.69
C CYS A 96 -1.45 -4.42 14.38
N GLU A 97 -1.98 -3.24 14.72
CA GLU A 97 -3.32 -2.79 14.33
C GLU A 97 -3.26 -1.63 13.34
N ASN A 98 -2.32 -0.68 13.56
CA ASN A 98 -2.22 0.50 12.72
C ASN A 98 -0.78 1.02 12.65
N VAL A 99 -0.35 1.35 11.42
CA VAL A 99 0.92 2.02 11.13
C VAL A 99 0.72 3.18 10.16
N ASP A 100 1.23 4.36 10.50
CA ASP A 100 1.19 5.57 9.68
C ASP A 100 2.49 5.73 8.89
N MET A 101 2.40 6.35 7.72
CA MET A 101 3.57 6.68 6.91
C MET A 101 3.50 8.11 6.36
N GLU A 102 4.62 8.83 6.43
CA GLU A 102 4.80 10.13 5.79
C GLU A 102 6.07 10.15 4.95
N LEU A 103 6.02 10.83 3.82
CA LEU A 103 7.19 11.16 3.01
C LEU A 103 7.48 12.65 3.15
N LEU A 104 8.72 12.99 3.53
CA LEU A 104 9.17 14.37 3.68
C LEU A 104 10.26 14.68 2.65
N HIS A 105 10.25 15.91 2.14
CA HIS A 105 11.34 16.50 1.38
C HIS A 105 11.71 17.85 1.97
N ASN A 106 12.99 18.05 2.29
CA ASN A 106 13.48 19.25 2.98
C ASN A 106 12.67 19.58 4.26
N GLY A 107 12.33 18.56 5.05
CA GLY A 107 11.59 18.69 6.30
C GLY A 107 10.09 18.97 6.17
N ARG A 108 9.55 19.05 4.94
CA ARG A 108 8.11 19.23 4.70
C ARG A 108 7.47 17.93 4.24
N VAL A 109 6.30 17.61 4.79
CA VAL A 109 5.51 16.47 4.35
C VAL A 109 5.03 16.73 2.91
N VAL A 110 5.30 15.79 2.01
CA VAL A 110 4.89 15.83 0.60
C VAL A 110 3.88 14.76 0.25
N ARG A 111 3.80 13.70 1.05
CA ARG A 111 2.77 12.64 1.04
C ARG A 111 2.59 12.10 2.45
N GLU A 112 1.39 11.65 2.76
CA GLU A 112 1.06 11.02 4.03
C GLU A 112 -0.03 9.97 3.82
N ASP A 113 0.00 8.93 4.63
CA ASP A 113 -1.04 7.93 4.76
C ASP A 113 -1.21 7.64 6.26
N HIS A 114 -2.36 8.04 6.79
CA HIS A 114 -2.76 7.89 8.19
C HIS A 114 -4.08 7.13 8.29
N MET A 115 -4.34 6.23 7.32
CA MET A 115 -5.50 5.34 7.38
C MET A 115 -5.33 4.36 8.54
N ASP A 116 -6.46 3.91 9.09
CA ASP A 116 -6.46 2.94 10.19
C ASP A 116 -6.28 1.53 9.64
N ASP A 117 -5.05 1.23 9.22
CA ASP A 117 -4.68 -0.06 8.63
C ASP A 117 -3.21 -0.45 8.89
N THR A 118 -2.82 -1.59 8.35
CA THR A 118 -1.49 -2.19 8.55
C THR A 118 -0.57 -2.10 7.33
N TYR A 119 -0.97 -1.38 6.26
CA TYR A 119 -0.26 -1.37 4.97
C TYR A 119 -0.34 -0.04 4.23
N PRO A 120 0.05 1.10 4.84
CA PRO A 120 0.07 2.37 4.14
C PRO A 120 0.90 2.30 2.86
N LEU A 121 0.33 2.85 1.80
CA LEU A 121 0.89 2.85 0.45
C LEU A 121 0.63 4.18 -0.24
N PHE A 122 1.64 4.71 -0.91
CA PHE A 122 1.41 5.75 -1.90
C PHE A 122 2.39 5.68 -3.07
N HIS A 123 1.92 6.15 -4.23
CA HIS A 123 2.76 6.40 -5.39
C HIS A 123 3.20 7.85 -5.44
N ILE A 124 4.42 8.09 -5.89
CA ILE A 124 4.95 9.44 -6.07
C ILE A 124 5.77 9.55 -7.36
N ILE A 125 5.62 10.69 -8.02
CA ILE A 125 6.53 11.19 -9.05
C ILE A 125 7.23 12.41 -8.46
N PRO A 126 8.48 12.31 -7.97
CA PRO A 126 9.18 13.42 -7.38
C PRO A 126 9.34 14.59 -8.37
N SER A 127 9.03 15.80 -7.93
CA SER A 127 9.25 17.03 -8.71
C SER A 127 10.68 17.54 -8.64
N ARG A 128 11.53 16.93 -7.81
CA ARG A 128 12.96 17.23 -7.67
C ARG A 128 13.70 15.98 -7.24
N SER A 129 14.90 15.80 -7.78
CA SER A 129 15.84 14.78 -7.30
C SER A 129 16.41 15.18 -5.94
N GLY A 130 16.66 14.20 -5.06
CA GLY A 130 17.30 14.46 -3.78
C GLY A 130 17.03 13.40 -2.72
N ALA A 131 17.43 13.74 -1.49
CA ALA A 131 17.14 12.93 -0.33
C ALA A 131 15.71 13.22 0.17
N TYR A 132 14.94 12.17 0.31
CA TYR A 132 13.63 12.16 0.93
C TYR A 132 13.71 11.39 2.24
N THR A 133 12.86 11.74 3.19
CA THR A 133 12.76 11.05 4.48
C THR A 133 11.41 10.36 4.56
N ILE A 134 11.41 9.04 4.74
CA ILE A 134 10.21 8.28 5.07
C ILE A 134 10.13 8.25 6.59
N ARG A 135 9.05 8.76 7.16
CA ARG A 135 8.74 8.65 8.58
C ARG A 135 7.67 7.58 8.76
N VAL A 136 8.00 6.58 9.57
CA VAL A 136 7.08 5.52 9.98
C VAL A 136 6.70 5.74 11.43
N LYS A 137 5.41 5.72 11.73
CA LYS A 137 4.89 5.80 13.09
C LYS A 137 4.02 4.58 13.35
N MET A 138 4.34 3.80 14.36
CA MET A 138 3.47 2.74 14.84
C MET A 138 2.34 3.37 15.64
N ALA A 139 1.20 3.61 15.00
CA ALA A 139 0.06 4.23 15.65
C ALA A 139 -0.50 3.31 16.73
N GLN A 140 -0.63 2.01 16.45
CA GLN A 140 -1.17 1.07 17.42
C GLN A 140 -0.62 -0.35 17.24
N CYS A 141 -0.08 -0.92 18.31
CA CYS A 141 0.17 -2.35 18.45
C CYS A 141 -1.03 -3.06 19.08
N LYS A 142 -1.23 -4.33 18.78
CA LYS A 142 -2.24 -5.15 19.45
C LYS A 142 -1.98 -5.28 20.95
N PRO A 143 -3.03 -5.44 21.77
CA PRO A 143 -2.90 -5.66 23.19
C PRO A 143 -1.93 -6.82 23.49
N GLY A 144 -1.04 -6.62 24.49
CA GLY A 144 -0.03 -7.60 24.89
C GLY A 144 1.28 -7.54 24.10
N HIS A 145 1.39 -6.71 23.04
CA HIS A 145 2.63 -6.52 22.28
C HIS A 145 3.34 -5.22 22.66
N ALA A 146 4.56 -5.32 23.20
CA ALA A 146 5.39 -4.16 23.53
C ALA A 146 5.91 -3.43 22.28
N SER A 147 6.02 -4.14 21.16
CA SER A 147 6.40 -3.62 19.85
C SER A 147 5.83 -4.46 18.72
N CYS A 148 5.67 -3.82 17.56
CA CYS A 148 5.17 -4.42 16.33
C CYS A 148 6.26 -4.42 15.28
N ALA A 149 6.43 -5.55 14.61
CA ALA A 149 7.35 -5.67 13.48
C ALA A 149 6.75 -5.01 12.24
N TYR A 150 7.60 -4.30 11.50
CA TYR A 150 7.25 -3.67 10.23
C TYR A 150 8.39 -3.78 9.23
N HIS A 151 8.08 -3.53 7.96
CA HIS A 151 9.08 -3.16 6.97
C HIS A 151 8.68 -1.90 6.21
N THR A 152 9.66 -1.25 5.61
CA THR A 152 9.46 -0.17 4.63
C THR A 152 10.19 -0.56 3.34
N GLN A 153 9.50 -0.43 2.21
CA GLN A 153 9.99 -0.79 0.89
C GLN A 153 9.72 0.34 -0.09
N VAL A 154 10.71 0.65 -0.94
CA VAL A 154 10.53 1.58 -2.06
C VAL A 154 10.86 0.85 -3.35
N ILE A 155 9.93 0.85 -4.26
CA ILE A 155 10.04 0.23 -5.56
C ILE A 155 10.00 1.33 -6.61
N LYS A 156 11.04 1.38 -7.44
CA LYS A 156 11.05 2.22 -8.63
C LYS A 156 10.34 1.46 -9.74
N GLU A 157 9.30 2.06 -10.27
CA GLU A 157 8.55 1.59 -11.44
C GLU A 157 9.09 2.28 -12.70
N ASN A 158 9.21 1.53 -13.81
CA ASN A 158 9.76 2.06 -15.07
C ASN A 158 8.72 2.01 -16.18
#